data_56fd8ec9a2686879ddf39eff7bbb4268
#
_entry.id   56fd8ec9a2686879ddf39eff7bbb4268
#
_cell.length_a   1.000
_cell.length_b   1.000
_cell.length_c   1.000
_cell.angle_alpha   90.00
_cell.angle_beta   90.00
_cell.angle_gamma   90.00
#
_symmetry.space_group_name_H-M   'P 1'
#
loop_
_entity.id
_entity.type
_entity.pdbx_description
1 polymer ?
#
loop_
_entity_poly.entity_id
_entity_poly.type
_entity_poly.pdbx_seq_one_letter_code
_entity_poly.pdbx_strand_id
1 'polypeptide(L)'
;EIPLRLVGSEMCIRDSPTASGKTALAVELAKKYNGEIISADSMQIYKGMNIATAKPYEQEKQGIPHWLTDFLPSDKTYSVADFVSDAASCIEDIVSRGKMPIIAGGTGLYVDSLLNGISFEKQERNEEISNELLALYEQNGVDYLLDMLAEFDSESAENLKEQRNVKRIIRAIEFYKTSGITISEHNRNSKLKGSPYNPIKIGLNFEDRQKLYDRINLRVDIMLEKGLVDEAKQVLSNDLSSTSKMAIGYKELIPYFSGERSLDECTEILKRETRRYAKRQLTWFNRDKDINWILVDKFNGFEDILKYAETIIDKGL
;
A
#
# COMPACT_ATOMS: atom_id res chain seq x y z
N GLU A 1 5.38 -16.15 -27.98
CA GLU A 1 5.54 -14.75 -27.54
C GLU A 1 4.33 -13.97 -28.02
N ILE A 2 3.32 -13.79 -27.17
CA ILE A 2 2.19 -12.88 -27.44
C ILE A 2 2.71 -11.49 -27.12
N PRO A 3 2.74 -10.56 -28.08
CA PRO A 3 3.18 -9.22 -27.77
C PRO A 3 2.22 -8.57 -26.78
N LEU A 4 2.71 -8.18 -25.63
CA LEU A 4 2.04 -7.45 -24.53
C LEU A 4 1.42 -6.09 -24.96
N ARG A 5 1.28 -5.84 -26.26
CA ARG A 5 0.72 -4.61 -26.85
C ARG A 5 -0.79 -4.63 -27.11
N LEU A 6 -1.50 -5.64 -26.63
CA LEU A 6 -2.96 -5.78 -26.84
C LEU A 6 -3.79 -5.63 -25.56
N VAL A 7 -3.24 -5.01 -24.54
CA VAL A 7 -4.00 -4.76 -23.33
C VAL A 7 -4.57 -3.34 -23.42
N GLY A 8 -5.87 -3.27 -23.49
CA GLY A 8 -6.59 -2.01 -23.33
C GLY A 8 -6.24 -1.33 -22.03
N SER A 9 -6.51 -0.04 -21.92
CA SER A 9 -6.20 0.81 -20.78
C SER A 9 -6.54 0.12 -19.46
N GLU A 10 -5.54 -0.09 -18.62
CA GLU A 10 -5.73 -0.63 -17.28
C GLU A 10 -6.14 0.51 -16.36
N MET A 11 -7.15 0.27 -15.55
CA MET A 11 -7.64 1.30 -14.63
C MET A 11 -6.96 1.12 -13.26
N CYS A 12 -6.31 2.17 -12.82
CA CYS A 12 -5.77 2.23 -11.48
C CYS A 12 -6.55 3.27 -10.66
N ILE A 13 -7.43 2.80 -9.77
CA ILE A 13 -8.01 3.67 -8.76
C ILE A 13 -6.97 3.82 -7.66
N ARG A 14 -6.05 4.70 -7.92
CA ARG A 14 -5.01 5.10 -6.98
C ARG A 14 -5.61 5.99 -5.91
N ASP A 15 -5.38 5.58 -4.72
CA ASP A 15 -4.99 6.42 -3.62
C ASP A 15 -5.90 7.54 -3.22
N SER A 16 -6.77 7.09 -2.45
CA SER A 16 -7.46 8.01 -1.57
C SER A 16 -7.02 7.65 -0.17
N PRO A 17 -6.82 8.63 0.70
CA PRO A 17 -6.65 8.33 2.10
C PRO A 17 -7.75 7.37 2.54
N THR A 18 -7.45 6.53 3.49
CA THR A 18 -8.45 5.66 4.10
C THR A 18 -9.71 6.48 4.43
N ALA A 19 -10.89 5.93 4.25
CA ALA A 19 -12.19 6.60 4.40
C ALA A 19 -12.67 7.55 3.26
N SER A 20 -12.06 7.54 2.08
CA SER A 20 -12.48 8.41 0.97
C SER A 20 -13.55 7.82 0.05
N GLY A 21 -13.89 6.54 0.17
CA GLY A 21 -14.89 5.89 -0.69
C GLY A 21 -14.32 5.09 -1.87
N LYS A 22 -13.02 4.78 -1.86
CA LYS A 22 -12.34 4.02 -2.94
C LYS A 22 -13.03 2.72 -3.32
N THR A 23 -13.36 1.91 -2.32
CA THR A 23 -13.96 0.59 -2.56
C THR A 23 -15.28 0.70 -3.30
N ALA A 24 -16.16 1.60 -2.86
CA ALA A 24 -17.45 1.81 -3.51
C ALA A 24 -17.26 2.27 -4.98
N LEU A 25 -16.34 3.21 -5.22
CA LEU A 25 -16.03 3.68 -6.57
C LEU A 25 -15.47 2.54 -7.43
N ALA A 26 -14.52 1.76 -6.90
CA ALA A 26 -13.94 0.63 -7.61
C ALA A 26 -15.00 -0.40 -8.02
N VAL A 27 -15.93 -0.73 -7.12
CA VAL A 27 -16.99 -1.70 -7.37
C VAL A 27 -17.94 -1.21 -8.46
N GLU A 28 -18.40 0.06 -8.41
CA GLU A 28 -19.31 0.59 -9.43
C GLU A 28 -18.63 0.69 -10.81
N LEU A 29 -17.37 1.09 -10.85
CA LEU A 29 -16.60 1.09 -12.10
C LEU A 29 -16.36 -0.34 -12.62
N ALA A 30 -16.09 -1.32 -11.73
CA ALA A 30 -15.96 -2.72 -12.13
C ALA A 30 -17.26 -3.27 -12.76
N LYS A 31 -18.41 -2.92 -12.23
CA LYS A 31 -19.70 -3.27 -12.86
C LYS A 31 -19.86 -2.67 -14.25
N LYS A 32 -19.55 -1.38 -14.38
CA LYS A 32 -19.75 -0.65 -15.64
C LYS A 32 -18.81 -1.14 -16.74
N TYR A 33 -17.55 -1.37 -16.42
CA TYR A 33 -16.50 -1.72 -17.39
C TYR A 33 -16.18 -3.21 -17.44
N ASN A 34 -17.08 -4.07 -16.92
CA ASN A 34 -16.85 -5.54 -16.87
C ASN A 34 -15.52 -5.90 -16.24
N GLY A 35 -15.18 -5.27 -15.11
CA GLY A 35 -13.88 -5.38 -14.47
C GLY A 35 -13.86 -6.30 -13.26
N GLU A 36 -12.63 -6.58 -12.80
CA GLU A 36 -12.34 -7.25 -11.53
C GLU A 36 -11.31 -6.45 -10.74
N ILE A 37 -11.39 -6.49 -9.42
CA ILE A 37 -10.57 -5.64 -8.55
C ILE A 37 -9.36 -6.41 -8.03
N ILE A 38 -8.17 -5.78 -8.10
CA ILE A 38 -6.93 -6.26 -7.48
C ILE A 38 -6.61 -5.32 -6.33
N SER A 39 -6.60 -5.83 -5.09
CA SER A 39 -6.30 -5.02 -3.91
C SER A 39 -4.80 -4.73 -3.82
N ALA A 40 -4.43 -3.45 -3.79
CA ALA A 40 -3.08 -2.97 -3.53
C ALA A 40 -2.95 -2.43 -2.10
N ASP A 41 -3.40 -3.21 -1.12
CA ASP A 41 -3.30 -2.90 0.30
C ASP A 41 -2.50 -3.98 1.03
N SER A 42 -1.37 -3.58 1.65
CA SER A 42 -0.44 -4.50 2.30
C SER A 42 -0.96 -5.14 3.58
N MET A 43 -2.13 -4.71 4.08
CA MET A 43 -2.74 -5.25 5.29
C MET A 43 -3.99 -6.10 4.99
N GLN A 44 -4.73 -5.78 3.92
CA GLN A 44 -5.93 -6.56 3.54
C GLN A 44 -5.63 -7.96 3.03
N ILE A 45 -4.38 -8.28 2.75
CA ILE A 45 -3.93 -9.61 2.33
C ILE A 45 -4.07 -10.65 3.44
N TYR A 46 -3.98 -10.24 4.71
CA TYR A 46 -3.92 -11.15 5.85
C TYR A 46 -5.29 -11.68 6.26
N LYS A 47 -5.38 -12.99 6.47
CA LYS A 47 -6.58 -13.65 6.99
C LYS A 47 -6.88 -13.22 8.42
N GLY A 48 -8.17 -13.02 8.72
CA GLY A 48 -8.63 -12.66 10.07
C GLY A 48 -8.39 -11.22 10.47
N MET A 49 -7.74 -10.39 9.63
CA MET A 49 -7.52 -8.97 9.86
C MET A 49 -8.54 -8.18 9.02
N ASN A 50 -9.79 -8.06 9.48
CA ASN A 50 -10.89 -7.58 8.66
C ASN A 50 -11.31 -6.16 9.00
N ILE A 51 -11.59 -5.88 10.28
CA ILE A 51 -12.14 -4.59 10.74
C ILE A 51 -11.05 -3.50 10.69
N ALA A 52 -9.90 -3.74 11.32
CA ALA A 52 -8.81 -2.77 11.36
C ALA A 52 -8.29 -2.39 9.98
N THR A 53 -8.21 -3.35 9.07
CA THR A 53 -7.75 -3.14 7.67
C THR A 53 -8.85 -2.61 6.76
N ALA A 54 -10.09 -2.56 7.29
CA ALA A 54 -11.30 -2.20 6.55
C ALA A 54 -11.44 -2.99 5.25
N LYS A 55 -11.24 -4.28 5.34
CA LYS A 55 -11.47 -5.23 4.25
C LYS A 55 -12.93 -5.15 3.82
N PRO A 56 -13.24 -5.08 2.51
CA PRO A 56 -14.63 -5.01 2.06
C PRO A 56 -15.40 -6.29 2.41
N TYR A 57 -16.59 -6.13 2.97
CA TYR A 57 -17.51 -7.23 3.20
C TYR A 57 -18.12 -7.70 1.88
N GLU A 58 -18.65 -8.93 1.84
CA GLU A 58 -19.28 -9.50 0.63
C GLU A 58 -20.41 -8.61 0.07
N GLN A 59 -21.17 -7.98 0.95
CA GLN A 59 -22.21 -7.01 0.55
C GLN A 59 -21.62 -5.77 -0.14
N GLU A 60 -20.45 -5.31 0.29
CA GLU A 60 -19.77 -4.16 -0.30
C GLU A 60 -19.08 -4.53 -1.62
N LYS A 61 -18.65 -5.79 -1.79
CA LYS A 61 -18.10 -6.31 -3.04
C LYS A 61 -19.16 -6.45 -4.15
N GLN A 62 -20.42 -6.62 -3.80
CA GLN A 62 -21.56 -6.71 -4.72
C GLN A 62 -21.36 -7.72 -5.87
N GLY A 63 -20.72 -8.85 -5.57
CA GLY A 63 -20.42 -9.91 -6.54
C GLY A 63 -19.21 -9.66 -7.44
N ILE A 64 -18.51 -8.52 -7.29
CA ILE A 64 -17.27 -8.26 -8.02
C ILE A 64 -16.11 -9.04 -7.38
N PRO A 65 -15.35 -9.82 -8.17
CA PRO A 65 -14.15 -10.49 -7.66
C PRO A 65 -13.11 -9.50 -7.15
N HIS A 66 -12.56 -9.80 -5.96
CA HIS A 66 -11.47 -9.04 -5.35
C HIS A 66 -10.27 -9.97 -5.15
N TRP A 67 -9.23 -9.70 -5.91
CA TRP A 67 -7.97 -10.46 -5.88
C TRP A 67 -7.02 -9.88 -4.84
N LEU A 68 -6.13 -10.69 -4.34
CA LEU A 68 -5.08 -10.34 -3.37
C LEU A 68 -5.65 -9.78 -2.05
N THR A 69 -6.77 -10.33 -1.60
CA THR A 69 -7.36 -10.08 -0.28
C THR A 69 -7.58 -11.38 0.46
N ASP A 70 -7.35 -11.38 1.78
CA ASP A 70 -7.73 -12.48 2.69
C ASP A 70 -7.14 -13.86 2.35
N PHE A 71 -5.95 -13.92 1.81
CA PHE A 71 -5.33 -15.17 1.38
C PHE A 71 -4.13 -15.62 2.21
N LEU A 72 -3.42 -14.69 2.87
CA LEU A 72 -2.16 -14.95 3.56
C LEU A 72 -2.36 -15.12 5.08
N PRO A 73 -1.80 -16.16 5.71
CA PRO A 73 -1.73 -16.25 7.18
C PRO A 73 -0.94 -15.09 7.79
N SER A 74 -1.33 -14.66 9.01
CA SER A 74 -0.75 -13.47 9.67
C SER A 74 0.71 -13.66 10.13
N ASP A 75 1.19 -14.90 10.24
CA ASP A 75 2.58 -15.25 10.55
C ASP A 75 3.53 -15.16 9.35
N LYS A 76 2.99 -15.08 8.13
CA LYS A 76 3.78 -15.03 6.91
C LYS A 76 4.15 -13.60 6.52
N THR A 77 5.31 -13.45 5.92
CA THR A 77 5.74 -12.19 5.31
C THR A 77 5.27 -12.11 3.86
N TYR A 78 5.02 -10.89 3.39
CA TYR A 78 4.68 -10.63 2.01
C TYR A 78 5.37 -9.34 1.57
N SER A 79 6.18 -9.45 0.57
CA SER A 79 7.00 -8.35 0.07
C SER A 79 6.35 -7.61 -1.10
N VAL A 80 6.90 -6.46 -1.47
CA VAL A 80 6.51 -5.76 -2.70
C VAL A 80 6.80 -6.60 -3.95
N ALA A 81 7.83 -7.45 -3.92
CA ALA A 81 8.16 -8.36 -5.02
C ALA A 81 7.08 -9.43 -5.21
N ASP A 82 6.60 -10.02 -4.11
CA ASP A 82 5.49 -10.97 -4.14
C ASP A 82 4.23 -10.31 -4.70
N PHE A 83 3.91 -9.10 -4.21
CA PHE A 83 2.76 -8.34 -4.72
C PHE A 83 2.86 -8.08 -6.23
N VAL A 84 4.00 -7.62 -6.74
CA VAL A 84 4.17 -7.33 -8.17
C VAL A 84 4.00 -8.60 -9.02
N SER A 85 4.57 -9.72 -8.57
CA SER A 85 4.43 -11.02 -9.25
C SER A 85 2.99 -11.48 -9.29
N ASP A 86 2.31 -11.49 -8.13
CA ASP A 86 0.94 -11.98 -8.01
C ASP A 86 -0.04 -11.05 -8.74
N ALA A 87 0.13 -9.73 -8.62
CA ALA A 87 -0.71 -8.75 -9.29
C ALA A 87 -0.57 -8.82 -10.81
N ALA A 88 0.67 -9.00 -11.33
CA ALA A 88 0.89 -9.20 -12.76
C ALA A 88 0.16 -10.46 -13.27
N SER A 89 0.25 -11.56 -12.53
CA SER A 89 -0.47 -12.81 -12.88
C SER A 89 -2.00 -12.62 -12.85
N CYS A 90 -2.51 -11.88 -11.86
CA CYS A 90 -3.94 -11.53 -11.81
C CYS A 90 -4.36 -10.66 -13.01
N ILE A 91 -3.56 -9.67 -13.40
CA ILE A 91 -3.82 -8.81 -14.56
C ILE A 91 -3.90 -9.67 -15.83
N GLU A 92 -2.91 -10.53 -16.06
CA GLU A 92 -2.86 -11.43 -17.22
C GLU A 92 -4.10 -12.33 -17.30
N ASP A 93 -4.52 -12.93 -16.18
CA ASP A 93 -5.72 -13.78 -16.12
C ASP A 93 -6.99 -12.97 -16.42
N ILE A 94 -7.18 -11.81 -15.77
CA ILE A 94 -8.35 -10.96 -15.95
C ILE A 94 -8.47 -10.52 -17.43
N VAL A 95 -7.36 -10.06 -18.02
CA VAL A 95 -7.30 -9.61 -19.41
C VAL A 95 -7.55 -10.78 -20.38
N SER A 96 -6.99 -11.97 -20.11
CA SER A 96 -7.22 -13.16 -20.95
C SER A 96 -8.69 -13.54 -21.06
N ARG A 97 -9.50 -13.19 -20.05
CA ARG A 97 -10.95 -13.37 -20.01
C ARG A 97 -11.74 -12.19 -20.61
N GLY A 98 -11.08 -11.21 -21.23
CA GLY A 98 -11.69 -10.03 -21.82
C GLY A 98 -12.30 -9.07 -20.78
N LYS A 99 -11.76 -9.04 -19.57
CA LYS A 99 -12.20 -8.17 -18.48
C LYS A 99 -11.17 -7.08 -18.19
N MET A 100 -11.62 -6.02 -17.52
CA MET A 100 -10.77 -4.89 -17.15
C MET A 100 -10.16 -5.10 -15.75
N PRO A 101 -8.82 -5.11 -15.60
CA PRO A 101 -8.20 -5.14 -14.29
C PRO A 101 -8.29 -3.75 -13.63
N ILE A 102 -8.81 -3.70 -12.40
CA ILE A 102 -8.93 -2.48 -11.60
C ILE A 102 -8.08 -2.63 -10.35
N ILE A 103 -6.99 -1.87 -10.28
CA ILE A 103 -6.11 -1.89 -9.12
C ILE A 103 -6.61 -0.86 -8.11
N ALA A 104 -7.00 -1.29 -6.92
CA ALA A 104 -7.52 -0.43 -5.87
C ALA A 104 -6.78 -0.64 -4.55
N GLY A 105 -6.21 0.42 -3.99
CA GLY A 105 -5.51 0.29 -2.71
C GLY A 105 -4.87 1.57 -2.19
N GLY A 106 -4.17 1.47 -1.08
CA GLY A 106 -3.52 2.57 -0.39
C GLY A 106 -2.02 2.37 -0.17
N THR A 107 -1.43 1.28 -0.66
CA THR A 107 0.00 1.01 -0.53
C THR A 107 0.73 1.51 -1.78
N GLY A 108 1.12 2.81 -1.76
CA GLY A 108 1.73 3.47 -2.91
C GLY A 108 2.95 2.76 -3.47
N LEU A 109 3.78 2.15 -2.60
CA LEU A 109 4.93 1.36 -3.04
C LEU A 109 4.50 0.17 -3.93
N TYR A 110 3.39 -0.50 -3.60
CA TYR A 110 2.88 -1.62 -4.38
C TYR A 110 2.47 -1.18 -5.78
N VAL A 111 1.64 -0.13 -5.83
CA VAL A 111 1.13 0.39 -7.10
C VAL A 111 2.25 0.95 -7.96
N ASP A 112 3.17 1.76 -7.38
CA ASP A 112 4.29 2.31 -8.13
C ASP A 112 5.22 1.22 -8.68
N SER A 113 5.49 0.20 -7.88
CA SER A 113 6.36 -0.91 -8.31
C SER A 113 5.73 -1.72 -9.45
N LEU A 114 4.44 -2.00 -9.36
CA LEU A 114 3.69 -2.70 -10.40
C LEU A 114 3.67 -1.88 -11.70
N LEU A 115 3.20 -0.64 -11.62
CA LEU A 115 3.00 0.22 -12.79
C LEU A 115 4.31 0.62 -13.47
N ASN A 116 5.40 0.77 -12.73
CA ASN A 116 6.70 1.07 -13.31
C ASN A 116 7.45 -0.18 -13.79
N GLY A 117 6.85 -1.37 -13.70
CA GLY A 117 7.48 -2.62 -14.12
C GLY A 117 8.78 -2.91 -13.37
N ILE A 118 8.85 -2.52 -12.08
CA ILE A 118 10.06 -2.75 -11.30
C ILE A 118 10.23 -4.26 -11.14
N SER A 119 11.24 -4.79 -11.81
CA SER A 119 11.64 -6.19 -11.64
C SER A 119 12.39 -6.32 -10.33
N PHE A 120 11.76 -6.99 -9.37
CA PHE A 120 12.46 -7.42 -8.17
C PHE A 120 13.09 -8.77 -8.48
N GLU A 121 14.41 -8.81 -8.59
CA GLU A 121 15.08 -10.10 -8.43
C GLU A 121 14.72 -10.62 -7.04
N LYS A 122 14.27 -11.89 -6.95
CA LYS A 122 13.98 -12.56 -5.68
C LYS A 122 15.27 -12.68 -4.89
N GLN A 123 15.68 -11.60 -4.26
CA GLN A 123 16.75 -11.65 -3.27
C GLN A 123 16.12 -11.87 -1.90
N GLU A 124 16.26 -13.08 -1.42
CA GLU A 124 15.98 -13.38 -0.03
C GLU A 124 16.82 -12.47 0.86
N ARG A 125 16.22 -11.98 1.94
CA ARG A 125 16.96 -11.22 2.93
C ARG A 125 18.03 -12.13 3.54
N ASN A 126 19.25 -11.64 3.58
CA ASN A 126 20.29 -12.29 4.33
C ASN A 126 20.25 -11.77 5.78
N GLU A 127 19.59 -12.54 6.66
CA GLU A 127 19.43 -12.17 8.06
C GLU A 127 20.78 -12.05 8.79
N GLU A 128 21.78 -12.82 8.39
CA GLU A 128 23.12 -12.76 8.99
C GLU A 128 23.78 -11.41 8.71
N ILE A 129 23.79 -10.96 7.45
CA ILE A 129 24.29 -9.63 7.06
C ILE A 129 23.49 -8.52 7.72
N SER A 130 22.16 -8.64 7.77
CA SER A 130 21.31 -7.64 8.42
C SER A 130 21.60 -7.51 9.91
N ASN A 131 21.83 -8.62 10.61
CA ASN A 131 22.17 -8.63 12.04
C ASN A 131 23.56 -8.08 12.30
N GLU A 132 24.56 -8.42 11.46
CA GLU A 132 25.90 -7.83 11.50
C GLU A 132 25.85 -6.31 11.38
N LEU A 133 25.11 -5.80 10.39
CA LEU A 133 24.97 -4.37 10.16
C LEU A 133 24.21 -3.66 11.29
N LEU A 134 23.23 -4.34 11.91
CA LEU A 134 22.53 -3.81 13.06
C LEU A 134 23.47 -3.68 14.27
N ALA A 135 24.32 -4.69 14.53
CA ALA A 135 25.31 -4.62 15.59
C ALA A 135 26.34 -3.49 15.35
N LEU A 136 26.79 -3.30 14.10
CA LEU A 136 27.65 -2.17 13.74
C LEU A 136 26.97 -0.83 13.96
N TYR A 137 25.67 -0.71 13.66
CA TYR A 137 24.89 0.48 13.97
C TYR A 137 24.82 0.77 15.47
N GLU A 138 24.57 -0.26 16.30
CA GLU A 138 24.48 -0.12 17.76
C GLU A 138 25.81 0.35 18.37
N GLN A 139 26.93 -0.07 17.81
CA GLN A 139 28.26 0.29 18.27
C GLN A 139 28.73 1.66 17.77
N ASN A 140 28.49 1.99 16.52
CA ASN A 140 29.13 3.13 15.83
C ASN A 140 28.15 4.21 15.38
N GLY A 141 26.86 3.96 15.48
CA GLY A 141 25.82 4.91 15.07
C GLY A 141 25.50 4.92 13.57
N VAL A 142 24.55 5.76 13.20
CA VAL A 142 24.03 5.81 11.82
C VAL A 142 25.01 6.39 10.81
N ASP A 143 25.86 7.33 11.25
CA ASP A 143 26.83 7.98 10.37
C ASP A 143 27.85 6.98 9.83
N TYR A 144 28.31 6.03 10.67
CA TYR A 144 29.18 4.94 10.24
C TYR A 144 28.57 4.10 9.11
N LEU A 145 27.27 3.76 9.20
CA LEU A 145 26.60 3.02 8.12
C LEU A 145 26.42 3.88 6.85
N LEU A 146 26.22 5.18 7.01
CA LEU A 146 26.13 6.09 5.86
C LEU A 146 27.48 6.21 5.14
N ASP A 147 28.59 6.31 5.90
CA ASP A 147 29.94 6.33 5.34
C ASP A 147 30.25 5.02 4.61
N MET A 148 29.93 3.87 5.22
CA MET A 148 30.07 2.55 4.58
C MET A 148 29.23 2.47 3.28
N LEU A 149 27.99 2.97 3.27
CA LEU A 149 27.16 2.99 2.07
C LEU A 149 27.76 3.90 1.00
N ALA A 150 28.31 5.05 1.38
CA ALA A 150 28.89 6.03 0.46
C ALA A 150 30.10 5.49 -0.32
N GLU A 151 30.83 4.50 0.21
CA GLU A 151 31.99 3.88 -0.44
C GLU A 151 31.62 3.24 -1.81
N PHE A 152 30.40 2.74 -1.98
CA PHE A 152 29.96 2.05 -3.20
C PHE A 152 28.66 2.62 -3.80
N ASP A 153 27.80 3.31 -3.02
CA ASP A 153 26.55 3.92 -3.48
C ASP A 153 26.37 5.31 -2.87
N SER A 154 27.18 6.26 -3.34
CA SER A 154 27.14 7.66 -2.87
C SER A 154 25.79 8.33 -3.10
N GLU A 155 25.08 7.96 -4.17
CA GLU A 155 23.72 8.47 -4.48
C GLU A 155 22.71 8.05 -3.42
N SER A 156 22.70 6.78 -3.04
CA SER A 156 21.82 6.27 -1.98
C SER A 156 22.21 6.83 -0.61
N ALA A 157 23.47 6.98 -0.32
CA ALA A 157 23.96 7.55 0.94
C ALA A 157 23.47 9.00 1.11
N GLU A 158 23.60 9.85 0.08
CA GLU A 158 23.14 11.24 0.12
C GLU A 158 21.60 11.32 0.26
N ASN A 159 20.85 10.51 -0.47
CA ASN A 159 19.39 10.44 -0.38
C ASN A 159 18.88 9.99 1.01
N LEU A 160 19.66 9.20 1.74
CA LEU A 160 19.30 8.67 3.06
C LEU A 160 19.85 9.49 4.21
N LYS A 161 20.80 10.41 3.95
CA LYS A 161 21.50 11.22 4.94
C LYS A 161 20.56 12.06 5.81
N GLU A 162 19.61 12.77 5.17
CA GLU A 162 18.62 13.58 5.90
C GLU A 162 17.58 12.71 6.64
N GLN A 163 17.20 11.58 6.03
CA GLN A 163 16.18 10.71 6.58
C GLN A 163 16.70 9.87 7.76
N ARG A 164 17.99 9.60 7.80
CA ARG A 164 18.70 8.76 8.82
C ARG A 164 17.95 7.44 9.09
N ASN A 165 17.34 6.86 8.05
CA ASN A 165 16.53 5.64 8.18
C ASN A 165 17.44 4.40 8.16
N VAL A 166 17.83 3.95 9.36
CA VAL A 166 18.74 2.82 9.57
C VAL A 166 18.32 1.56 8.81
N LYS A 167 17.01 1.24 8.79
CA LYS A 167 16.52 0.04 8.07
C LYS A 167 16.76 0.14 6.57
N ARG A 168 16.62 1.34 5.98
CA ARG A 168 16.87 1.55 4.54
C ARG A 168 18.37 1.53 4.24
N ILE A 169 19.20 2.08 5.12
CA ILE A 169 20.66 2.07 4.96
C ILE A 169 21.15 0.62 5.03
N ILE A 170 20.75 -0.14 6.05
CA ILE A 170 21.09 -1.57 6.18
C ILE A 170 20.65 -2.34 4.92
N ARG A 171 19.43 -2.11 4.43
CA ARG A 171 18.94 -2.79 3.22
C ARG A 171 19.75 -2.45 1.98
N ALA A 172 20.21 -1.21 1.84
CA ALA A 172 21.06 -0.81 0.71
C ALA A 172 22.42 -1.51 0.75
N ILE A 173 23.04 -1.59 1.93
CA ILE A 173 24.31 -2.29 2.11
C ILE A 173 24.15 -3.80 1.93
N GLU A 174 23.12 -4.40 2.53
CA GLU A 174 22.79 -5.83 2.39
C GLU A 174 22.57 -6.19 0.90
N PHE A 175 21.81 -5.36 0.18
CA PHE A 175 21.54 -5.57 -1.25
C PHE A 175 22.84 -5.61 -2.05
N TYR A 176 23.74 -4.65 -1.85
CA TYR A 176 25.03 -4.64 -2.53
C TYR A 176 25.90 -5.85 -2.15
N LYS A 177 26.00 -6.18 -0.87
CA LYS A 177 26.78 -7.35 -0.39
C LYS A 177 26.29 -8.67 -0.98
N THR A 178 24.98 -8.78 -1.30
CA THR A 178 24.38 -10.01 -1.81
C THR A 178 24.31 -10.09 -3.34
N SER A 179 24.12 -8.94 -4.03
CA SER A 179 23.96 -8.90 -5.49
C SER A 179 25.16 -8.40 -6.26
N GLY A 180 26.07 -7.68 -5.61
CA GLY A 180 27.15 -6.95 -6.28
C GLY A 180 26.72 -5.70 -7.03
N ILE A 181 25.42 -5.35 -7.00
CA ILE A 181 24.83 -4.19 -7.69
C ILE A 181 24.32 -3.21 -6.65
N THR A 182 24.50 -1.90 -6.87
CA THR A 182 23.98 -0.89 -5.94
C THR A 182 22.47 -0.70 -6.11
N ILE A 183 21.78 -0.25 -5.04
CA ILE A 183 20.34 0.07 -5.12
C ILE A 183 20.08 1.19 -6.12
N SER A 184 20.93 2.20 -6.20
CA SER A 184 20.81 3.29 -7.16
C SER A 184 20.91 2.79 -8.60
N GLU A 185 21.86 1.89 -8.91
CA GLU A 185 21.98 1.26 -10.21
C GLU A 185 20.78 0.37 -10.55
N HIS A 186 20.35 -0.48 -9.62
CA HIS A 186 19.16 -1.30 -9.76
C HIS A 186 17.92 -0.46 -10.08
N ASN A 187 17.72 0.66 -9.36
CA ASN A 187 16.61 1.57 -9.59
C ASN A 187 16.68 2.26 -10.95
N ARG A 188 17.87 2.62 -11.43
CA ARG A 188 18.07 3.17 -12.78
C ARG A 188 17.72 2.14 -13.85
N ASN A 189 18.24 0.93 -13.72
CA ASN A 189 18.00 -0.15 -14.67
C ASN A 189 16.52 -0.56 -14.75
N SER A 190 15.83 -0.55 -13.61
CA SER A 190 14.39 -0.82 -13.55
C SER A 190 13.57 0.25 -14.29
N LYS A 191 13.95 1.53 -14.16
CA LYS A 191 13.26 2.63 -14.87
C LYS A 191 13.47 2.61 -16.38
N LEU A 192 14.60 2.09 -16.87
CA LEU A 192 14.89 2.01 -18.31
C LEU A 192 13.97 1.04 -19.07
N LYS A 193 13.37 0.06 -18.40
CA LYS A 193 12.45 -0.90 -19.02
C LYS A 193 11.09 -0.30 -19.38
N GLY A 194 10.76 0.85 -18.82
CA GLY A 194 9.45 1.50 -18.98
C GLY A 194 8.31 0.77 -18.29
N SER A 195 7.12 1.40 -18.27
CA SER A 195 5.91 0.74 -17.77
C SER A 195 5.43 -0.32 -18.77
N PRO A 196 5.14 -1.56 -18.32
CA PRO A 196 4.47 -2.55 -19.16
C PRO A 196 2.98 -2.22 -19.37
N TYR A 197 2.45 -1.24 -18.63
CA TYR A 197 1.05 -0.89 -18.54
C TYR A 197 0.79 0.55 -18.99
N ASN A 198 -0.44 0.83 -19.43
CA ASN A 198 -0.92 2.18 -19.75
C ASN A 198 -2.10 2.55 -18.82
N PRO A 199 -1.85 2.87 -17.53
CA PRO A 199 -2.90 3.01 -16.55
C PRO A 199 -3.61 4.36 -16.63
N ILE A 200 -4.95 4.36 -16.48
CA ILE A 200 -5.73 5.54 -16.15
C ILE A 200 -5.74 5.68 -14.63
N LYS A 201 -5.05 6.70 -14.11
CA LYS A 201 -4.86 6.90 -12.67
C LYS A 201 -5.90 7.87 -12.11
N ILE A 202 -6.70 7.41 -11.14
CA ILE A 202 -7.72 8.22 -10.44
C ILE A 202 -7.40 8.27 -8.96
N GLY A 203 -7.36 9.45 -8.39
CA GLY A 203 -7.17 9.69 -6.94
C GLY A 203 -8.37 10.40 -6.34
N LEU A 204 -8.87 9.93 -5.17
CA LEU A 204 -9.88 10.66 -4.42
C LEU A 204 -9.21 11.46 -3.31
N ASN A 205 -9.57 12.71 -3.14
CA ASN A 205 -9.07 13.58 -2.07
C ASN A 205 -10.18 14.52 -1.60
N PHE A 206 -9.88 15.31 -0.59
CA PHE A 206 -10.74 16.37 -0.10
C PHE A 206 -10.01 17.70 -0.23
N GLU A 207 -10.72 18.74 -0.66
CA GLU A 207 -10.20 20.10 -0.61
C GLU A 207 -10.07 20.56 0.84
N ASP A 208 -11.13 20.34 1.64
CA ASP A 208 -11.13 20.57 3.07
C ASP A 208 -10.54 19.34 3.81
N ARG A 209 -9.33 19.53 4.32
CA ARG A 209 -8.63 18.48 5.09
C ARG A 209 -9.36 18.09 6.37
N GLN A 210 -10.13 18.99 6.98
CA GLN A 210 -10.88 18.68 8.20
C GLN A 210 -11.98 17.66 7.91
N LYS A 211 -12.67 17.76 6.78
CA LYS A 211 -13.68 16.76 6.37
C LYS A 211 -13.08 15.36 6.23
N LEU A 212 -11.86 15.27 5.69
CA LEU A 212 -11.15 14.00 5.64
C LEU A 212 -10.88 13.45 7.05
N TYR A 213 -10.41 14.31 7.97
CA TYR A 213 -10.12 13.89 9.35
C TYR A 213 -11.39 13.46 10.11
N ASP A 214 -12.49 14.15 9.91
CA ASP A 214 -13.78 13.78 10.51
C ASP A 214 -14.26 12.41 10.00
N ARG A 215 -14.11 12.13 8.71
CA ARG A 215 -14.43 10.81 8.15
C ARG A 215 -13.51 9.71 8.68
N ILE A 216 -12.22 9.99 8.86
CA ILE A 216 -11.27 9.05 9.47
C ILE A 216 -11.67 8.76 10.91
N ASN A 217 -12.00 9.79 11.70
CA ASN A 217 -12.42 9.63 13.08
C ASN A 217 -13.71 8.80 13.18
N LEU A 218 -14.73 9.15 12.40
CA LEU A 218 -15.99 8.41 12.34
C LEU A 218 -15.75 6.94 11.93
N ARG A 219 -14.86 6.68 10.99
CA ARG A 219 -14.52 5.31 10.59
C ARG A 219 -13.93 4.51 11.75
N VAL A 220 -13.06 5.11 12.56
CA VAL A 220 -12.50 4.44 13.76
C VAL A 220 -13.62 4.13 14.76
N ASP A 221 -14.55 5.05 14.99
CA ASP A 221 -15.69 4.82 15.88
C ASP A 221 -16.55 3.65 15.37
N ILE A 222 -16.86 3.61 14.09
CA ILE A 222 -17.58 2.48 13.45
C ILE A 222 -16.80 1.16 13.57
N MET A 223 -15.48 1.18 13.46
CA MET A 223 -14.64 -0.02 13.64
C MET A 223 -14.76 -0.57 15.06
N LEU A 224 -14.79 0.30 16.08
CA LEU A 224 -14.98 -0.09 17.48
C LEU A 224 -16.38 -0.70 17.69
N GLU A 225 -17.42 -0.08 17.14
CA GLU A 225 -18.79 -0.60 17.18
C GLU A 225 -18.91 -1.97 16.50
N LYS A 226 -18.14 -2.22 15.45
CA LYS A 226 -18.09 -3.49 14.72
C LYS A 226 -17.25 -4.57 15.41
N GLY A 227 -16.65 -4.30 16.58
CA GLY A 227 -15.91 -5.28 17.36
C GLY A 227 -14.38 -5.28 17.11
N LEU A 228 -13.81 -4.12 16.76
CA LEU A 228 -12.35 -3.99 16.56
C LEU A 228 -11.55 -4.47 17.79
N VAL A 229 -12.05 -4.26 19.00
CA VAL A 229 -11.36 -4.68 20.23
C VAL A 229 -11.23 -6.20 20.30
N ASP A 230 -12.30 -6.93 19.98
CA ASP A 230 -12.30 -8.39 19.98
C ASP A 230 -11.41 -8.95 18.85
N GLU A 231 -11.51 -8.37 17.66
CA GLU A 231 -10.61 -8.71 16.56
C GLU A 231 -9.14 -8.49 16.93
N ALA A 232 -8.83 -7.35 17.53
CA ALA A 232 -7.47 -7.02 17.97
C ALA A 232 -6.94 -8.01 19.01
N LYS A 233 -7.76 -8.39 19.98
CA LYS A 233 -7.41 -9.38 20.99
C LYS A 233 -7.10 -10.75 20.35
N GLN A 234 -7.92 -11.17 19.41
CA GLN A 234 -7.72 -12.43 18.69
C GLN A 234 -6.47 -12.40 17.81
N VAL A 235 -6.26 -11.33 17.05
CA VAL A 235 -5.11 -11.18 16.15
C VAL A 235 -3.81 -11.12 16.95
N LEU A 236 -3.77 -10.36 18.05
CA LEU A 236 -2.57 -10.22 18.89
C LEU A 236 -2.24 -11.47 19.71
N SER A 237 -3.16 -12.42 19.84
CA SER A 237 -2.89 -13.73 20.48
C SER A 237 -2.22 -14.73 19.55
N ASN A 238 -2.15 -14.43 18.25
CA ASN A 238 -1.49 -15.30 17.26
C ASN A 238 -0.04 -14.87 17.03
N ASP A 239 0.75 -15.75 16.43
CA ASP A 239 2.03 -15.39 15.88
C ASP A 239 1.84 -14.43 14.71
N LEU A 240 2.51 -13.28 14.78
CA LEU A 240 2.44 -12.25 13.76
C LEU A 240 3.79 -12.07 13.09
N SER A 241 3.77 -11.92 11.77
CA SER A 241 4.96 -11.54 11.01
C SER A 241 5.39 -10.10 11.35
N SER A 242 6.61 -9.73 10.98
CA SER A 242 7.10 -8.36 11.15
C SER A 242 6.25 -7.32 10.41
N THR A 243 5.57 -7.72 9.34
CA THR A 243 4.68 -6.86 8.53
C THR A 243 3.29 -6.73 9.17
N SER A 244 2.65 -7.85 9.52
CA SER A 244 1.30 -7.84 10.11
C SER A 244 1.26 -7.12 11.47
N LYS A 245 2.33 -7.22 12.27
CA LYS A 245 2.50 -6.45 13.53
C LYS A 245 2.42 -4.93 13.34
N MET A 246 2.70 -4.43 12.14
CA MET A 246 2.69 -2.98 11.85
C MET A 246 1.31 -2.43 11.50
N ALA A 247 0.30 -3.29 11.37
CA ALA A 247 -1.06 -2.87 11.05
C ALA A 247 -1.61 -1.88 12.09
N ILE A 248 -2.16 -0.78 11.59
CA ILE A 248 -2.84 0.23 12.40
C ILE A 248 -4.18 -0.36 12.84
N GLY A 249 -4.50 -0.21 14.12
CA GLY A 249 -5.72 -0.75 14.71
C GLY A 249 -5.47 -1.83 15.76
N TYR A 250 -4.33 -2.52 15.69
CA TYR A 250 -3.99 -3.55 16.68
C TYR A 250 -2.95 -3.08 17.68
N LYS A 251 -1.82 -2.59 17.23
CA LYS A 251 -0.72 -2.14 18.10
C LYS A 251 -1.12 -0.97 19.02
N GLU A 252 -2.05 -0.13 18.59
CA GLU A 252 -2.56 0.99 19.35
C GLU A 252 -3.46 0.55 20.52
N LEU A 253 -3.99 -0.70 20.47
CA LEU A 253 -4.80 -1.30 21.53
C LEU A 253 -3.98 -2.14 22.53
N ILE A 254 -2.69 -2.39 22.29
CA ILE A 254 -1.84 -3.15 23.22
C ILE A 254 -1.84 -2.52 24.63
N PRO A 255 -1.70 -1.19 24.81
CA PRO A 255 -1.72 -0.57 26.15
C PRO A 255 -3.07 -0.72 26.87
N TYR A 256 -4.17 -0.88 26.15
CA TYR A 256 -5.47 -1.20 26.75
C TYR A 256 -5.48 -2.63 27.30
N PHE A 257 -4.97 -3.60 26.53
CA PHE A 257 -4.93 -4.99 26.98
C PHE A 257 -3.95 -5.23 28.13
N SER A 258 -2.89 -4.41 28.25
CA SER A 258 -1.97 -4.46 29.40
C SER A 258 -2.48 -3.68 30.63
N GLY A 259 -3.59 -2.95 30.51
CA GLY A 259 -4.14 -2.12 31.58
C GLY A 259 -3.38 -0.79 31.83
N GLU A 260 -2.51 -0.40 30.91
CA GLU A 260 -1.73 0.84 30.99
C GLU A 260 -2.54 2.08 30.61
N ARG A 261 -3.56 1.90 29.76
CA ARG A 261 -4.41 2.98 29.24
C ARG A 261 -5.88 2.56 29.13
N SER A 262 -6.76 3.54 29.18
CA SER A 262 -8.18 3.34 28.89
C SER A 262 -8.42 3.08 27.39
N LEU A 263 -9.56 2.51 27.05
CA LEU A 263 -9.96 2.32 25.65
C LEU A 263 -10.09 3.67 24.92
N ASP A 264 -10.61 4.69 25.59
CA ASP A 264 -10.78 6.03 25.02
C ASP A 264 -9.43 6.65 24.63
N GLU A 265 -8.42 6.53 25.49
CA GLU A 265 -7.06 7.00 25.19
C GLU A 265 -6.45 6.26 23.99
N CYS A 266 -6.61 4.93 23.95
CA CYS A 266 -6.15 4.13 22.82
C CYS A 266 -6.90 4.48 21.53
N THR A 267 -8.20 4.77 21.60
CA THR A 267 -9.01 5.21 20.47
C THR A 267 -8.52 6.55 19.90
N GLU A 268 -8.22 7.53 20.74
CA GLU A 268 -7.69 8.81 20.27
C GLU A 268 -6.29 8.66 19.64
N ILE A 269 -5.46 7.76 20.17
CA ILE A 269 -4.18 7.41 19.56
C ILE A 269 -4.42 6.78 18.17
N LEU A 270 -5.35 5.83 18.05
CA LEU A 270 -5.70 5.17 16.81
C LEU A 270 -6.19 6.16 15.75
N LYS A 271 -7.12 7.07 16.10
CA LYS A 271 -7.58 8.16 15.23
C LYS A 271 -6.41 9.01 14.72
N ARG A 272 -5.52 9.40 15.63
CA ARG A 272 -4.33 10.20 15.28
C ARG A 272 -3.39 9.46 14.33
N GLU A 273 -3.07 8.19 14.59
CA GLU A 273 -2.16 7.41 13.74
C GLU A 273 -2.80 7.14 12.37
N THR A 274 -4.10 6.95 12.29
CA THR A 274 -4.83 6.82 11.01
C THR A 274 -4.79 8.12 10.21
N ARG A 275 -4.96 9.29 10.85
CA ARG A 275 -4.79 10.60 10.17
C ARG A 275 -3.34 10.80 9.67
N ARG A 276 -2.34 10.40 10.47
CA ARG A 276 -0.93 10.43 10.05
C ARG A 276 -0.65 9.50 8.87
N TYR A 277 -1.27 8.33 8.87
CA TYR A 277 -1.16 7.40 7.75
C TYR A 277 -1.76 7.98 6.48
N ALA A 278 -2.96 8.54 6.55
CA ALA A 278 -3.59 9.23 5.42
C ALA A 278 -2.71 10.38 4.88
N LYS A 279 -2.08 11.17 5.77
CA LYS A 279 -1.13 12.21 5.35
C LYS A 279 0.09 11.63 4.61
N ARG A 280 0.65 10.51 5.08
CA ARG A 280 1.77 9.83 4.40
C ARG A 280 1.37 9.34 3.01
N GLN A 281 0.17 8.75 2.89
CA GLN A 281 -0.37 8.34 1.60
C GLN A 281 -0.46 9.54 0.64
N LEU A 282 -1.10 10.63 1.02
CA LEU A 282 -1.21 11.83 0.19
C LEU A 282 0.15 12.41 -0.20
N THR A 283 1.12 12.43 0.73
CA THR A 283 2.49 12.88 0.43
C THR A 283 3.17 12.01 -0.62
N TRP A 284 2.90 10.69 -0.57
CA TRP A 284 3.43 9.76 -1.58
C TRP A 284 2.82 10.03 -2.94
N PHE A 285 1.48 10.10 -3.01
CA PHE A 285 0.74 10.17 -4.27
C PHE A 285 0.82 11.53 -4.97
N ASN A 286 0.97 12.62 -4.23
CA ASN A 286 1.18 13.95 -4.81
C ASN A 286 2.50 14.08 -5.60
N ARG A 287 3.37 13.06 -5.56
CA ARG A 287 4.58 13.00 -6.40
C ARG A 287 4.27 12.62 -7.85
N ASP A 288 3.18 11.90 -8.06
CA ASP A 288 2.73 11.47 -9.38
C ASP A 288 1.78 12.53 -9.95
N LYS A 289 2.22 13.19 -11.02
CA LYS A 289 1.47 14.27 -11.68
C LYS A 289 0.41 13.76 -12.65
N ASP A 290 0.44 12.47 -12.98
CA ASP A 290 -0.49 11.85 -13.93
C ASP A 290 -1.78 11.39 -13.24
N ILE A 291 -1.93 11.62 -11.93
CA ILE A 291 -3.13 11.27 -11.20
C ILE A 291 -4.24 12.30 -11.48
N ASN A 292 -5.37 11.81 -11.96
CA ASN A 292 -6.60 12.57 -12.07
C ASN A 292 -7.27 12.68 -10.68
N TRP A 293 -7.07 13.78 -9.99
CA TRP A 293 -7.62 13.99 -8.66
C TRP A 293 -9.09 14.39 -8.70
N ILE A 294 -9.92 13.64 -7.94
CA ILE A 294 -11.33 13.94 -7.69
C ILE A 294 -11.45 14.49 -6.26
N LEU A 295 -11.83 15.74 -6.12
CA LEU A 295 -12.08 16.37 -4.81
C LEU A 295 -13.51 16.04 -4.36
N VAL A 296 -13.63 15.01 -3.52
CA VAL A 296 -14.90 14.39 -3.14
C VAL A 296 -15.90 15.39 -2.55
N ASP A 297 -15.42 16.37 -1.82
CA ASP A 297 -16.23 17.39 -1.14
C ASP A 297 -16.70 18.54 -2.06
N LYS A 298 -16.35 18.49 -3.35
CA LYS A 298 -16.89 19.39 -4.40
C LYS A 298 -18.11 18.82 -5.12
N PHE A 299 -18.48 17.58 -4.83
CA PHE A 299 -19.61 16.92 -5.48
C PHE A 299 -20.79 16.78 -4.50
N ASN A 300 -22.02 16.80 -5.04
CA ASN A 300 -23.23 16.72 -4.22
C ASN A 300 -23.55 15.29 -3.73
N GLY A 301 -22.83 14.28 -4.22
CA GLY A 301 -23.02 12.90 -3.82
C GLY A 301 -22.14 11.92 -4.61
N PHE A 302 -22.28 10.65 -4.26
CA PHE A 302 -21.49 9.58 -4.85
C PHE A 302 -21.74 9.42 -6.37
N GLU A 303 -22.99 9.58 -6.82
CA GLU A 303 -23.36 9.49 -8.24
C GLU A 303 -22.63 10.51 -9.11
N ASP A 304 -22.44 11.73 -8.62
CA ASP A 304 -21.72 12.77 -9.36
C ASP A 304 -20.21 12.45 -9.44
N ILE A 305 -19.64 11.88 -8.36
CA ILE A 305 -18.26 11.41 -8.32
C ILE A 305 -18.07 10.28 -9.34
N LEU A 306 -18.99 9.31 -9.36
CA LEU A 306 -18.97 8.19 -10.28
C LEU A 306 -19.01 8.68 -11.75
N LYS A 307 -19.95 9.53 -12.09
CA LYS A 307 -20.07 10.11 -13.44
C LYS A 307 -18.79 10.85 -13.84
N TYR A 308 -18.21 11.61 -12.92
CA TYR A 308 -16.96 12.31 -13.20
C TYR A 308 -15.79 11.34 -13.43
N ALA A 309 -15.66 10.29 -12.61
CA ALA A 309 -14.69 9.23 -12.80
C ALA A 309 -14.84 8.55 -14.16
N GLU A 310 -16.07 8.26 -14.58
CA GLU A 310 -16.40 7.71 -15.89
C GLU A 310 -15.90 8.62 -17.03
N THR A 311 -16.09 9.94 -16.93
CA THR A 311 -15.58 10.88 -17.96
C THR A 311 -14.07 10.88 -18.09
N ILE A 312 -13.35 10.57 -17.00
CA ILE A 312 -11.88 10.43 -17.03
C ILE A 312 -11.49 9.15 -17.76
N ILE A 313 -12.20 8.05 -17.48
CA ILE A 313 -11.94 6.74 -18.07
C ILE A 313 -12.25 6.75 -19.56
N ASP A 314 -13.43 7.24 -19.94
CA ASP A 314 -13.90 7.26 -21.33
C ASP A 314 -13.01 8.14 -22.24
N LYS A 315 -12.26 9.09 -21.68
CA LYS A 315 -11.26 9.90 -22.40
C LYS A 315 -9.91 9.18 -22.56
N GLY A 316 -9.62 8.23 -21.68
CA GLY A 316 -8.36 7.49 -21.68
C GLY A 316 -8.41 6.15 -22.40
N LEU A 317 -9.62 5.63 -22.66
CA LEU A 317 -9.89 4.45 -23.50
C LEU A 317 -9.91 4.85 -24.98
#